data_080394b86c81d40f6ac2e86248473803
#
_entry.id   080394b86c81d40f6ac2e86248473803
#
_cell.length_a   1.000
_cell.length_b   1.000
_cell.length_c   1.000
_cell.angle_alpha   90.00
_cell.angle_beta   90.00
_cell.angle_gamma   90.00
#
_symmetry.space_group_name_H-M   'P 1'
#
loop_
_entity.id
_entity.type
_entity.pdbx_description
1 polymer ?
#
loop_
_entity_poly.entity_id
_entity_poly.type
_entity_poly.pdbx_seq_one_letter_code
_entity_poly.pdbx_strand_id
1 'polypeptide(L)'
;MNPEDVRKQWDELLQPGQFRHLFDHLPGTLFFAKDLGGRLMAGNPAFVKRCGFQHESEIIGISDSSIFSPRLAEKYRKDDEKVISSGKPLLGIIEMFPNGDGKPEWYVTDKLPLFNTTGKICGLCGTVRSYEAQRAAMQPYLE
;
A
#
# COMPACT_ATOMS: atom_id res chain seq x y z
N MET A 1 -30.00 -19.07 6.39
CA MET A 1 -29.30 -17.84 5.96
C MET A 1 -28.12 -18.24 5.07
N ASN A 2 -27.97 -17.62 3.93
CA ASN A 2 -26.87 -17.94 3.05
C ASN A 2 -25.55 -17.32 3.54
N PRO A 3 -24.38 -17.80 3.03
CA PRO A 3 -23.08 -17.30 3.49
C PRO A 3 -22.86 -15.81 3.27
N GLU A 4 -23.42 -15.23 2.21
CA GLU A 4 -23.27 -13.80 1.94
C GLU A 4 -23.99 -12.95 3.00
N ASP A 5 -25.19 -13.36 3.41
CA ASP A 5 -25.92 -12.67 4.47
C ASP A 5 -25.22 -12.78 5.82
N VAL A 6 -24.66 -13.94 6.11
CA VAL A 6 -23.89 -14.16 7.35
C VAL A 6 -22.70 -13.22 7.39
N ARG A 7 -21.94 -13.14 6.27
CA ARG A 7 -20.77 -12.26 6.18
C ARG A 7 -21.15 -10.79 6.29
N LYS A 8 -22.22 -10.39 5.60
CA LYS A 8 -22.69 -9.00 5.65
C LYS A 8 -23.01 -8.55 7.06
N GLN A 9 -23.71 -9.39 7.81
CA GLN A 9 -24.03 -9.09 9.21
C GLN A 9 -22.78 -8.93 10.07
N TRP A 10 -21.79 -9.79 9.85
CA TRP A 10 -20.53 -9.70 10.56
C TRP A 10 -19.74 -8.45 10.17
N ASP A 11 -19.66 -8.13 8.89
CA ASP A 11 -18.95 -6.94 8.41
C ASP A 11 -19.53 -5.65 9.01
N GLU A 12 -20.83 -5.62 9.22
CA GLU A 12 -21.51 -4.47 9.84
C GLU A 12 -21.12 -4.26 11.31
N LEU A 13 -20.58 -5.29 11.96
CA LEU A 13 -20.10 -5.21 13.34
C LEU A 13 -18.67 -4.67 13.44
N LEU A 14 -17.91 -4.73 12.35
CA LEU A 14 -16.51 -4.34 12.35
C LEU A 14 -16.36 -2.83 12.21
N GLN A 15 -15.28 -2.32 12.76
CA GLN A 15 -14.87 -0.95 12.50
C GLN A 15 -14.45 -0.83 11.04
N PRO A 16 -14.77 0.28 10.37
CA PRO A 16 -14.31 0.50 8.99
C PRO A 16 -12.79 0.38 8.89
N GLY A 17 -12.32 -0.39 7.89
CA GLY A 17 -10.90 -0.54 7.64
C GLY A 17 -10.14 -1.39 8.65
N GLN A 18 -10.86 -2.17 9.49
CA GLN A 18 -10.22 -2.97 10.54
C GLN A 18 -9.14 -3.91 9.99
N PHE A 19 -9.41 -4.57 8.86
CA PHE A 19 -8.48 -5.55 8.29
C PHE A 19 -7.13 -4.95 7.88
N ARG A 20 -7.09 -3.67 7.49
CA ARG A 20 -5.83 -3.06 7.06
C ARG A 20 -4.78 -3.01 8.17
N HIS A 21 -5.21 -3.06 9.43
CA HIS A 21 -4.28 -3.04 10.57
C HIS A 21 -3.40 -4.29 10.66
N LEU A 22 -3.73 -5.35 9.92
CA LEU A 22 -2.84 -6.49 9.81
C LEU A 22 -1.46 -6.05 9.27
N PHE A 23 -1.43 -5.09 8.36
CA PHE A 23 -0.18 -4.61 7.76
C PHE A 23 0.73 -3.89 8.76
N ASP A 24 0.19 -3.44 9.89
CA ASP A 24 0.99 -2.79 10.93
C ASP A 24 1.97 -3.78 11.59
N HIS A 25 1.71 -5.07 11.46
CA HIS A 25 2.44 -6.14 12.10
C HIS A 25 3.24 -7.03 11.14
N LEU A 26 3.33 -6.64 9.85
CA LEU A 26 4.08 -7.40 8.86
C LEU A 26 5.47 -6.79 8.66
N PRO A 27 6.55 -7.48 9.08
CA PRO A 27 7.90 -6.97 8.93
C PRO A 27 8.27 -6.67 7.49
N GLY A 28 8.95 -5.55 7.27
CA GLY A 28 9.44 -5.17 5.94
C GLY A 28 8.37 -4.86 4.92
N THR A 29 7.13 -4.64 5.35
CA THR A 29 6.01 -4.35 4.47
C THR A 29 5.49 -2.93 4.70
N LEU A 30 5.55 -2.11 3.65
CA LEU A 30 4.94 -0.78 3.61
C LEU A 30 3.57 -0.92 2.96
N PHE A 31 2.54 -0.37 3.59
CA PHE A 31 1.18 -0.37 3.06
C PHE A 31 0.71 1.06 2.85
N PHE A 32 0.02 1.31 1.73
CA PHE A 32 -0.58 2.60 1.41
C PHE A 32 -1.90 2.44 0.68
N ALA A 33 -2.73 3.47 0.73
CA ALA A 33 -3.92 3.58 -0.10
C ALA A 33 -4.04 5.03 -0.60
N LYS A 34 -4.59 5.19 -1.81
CA LYS A 34 -4.78 6.48 -2.46
C LYS A 34 -6.18 6.58 -3.06
N ASP A 35 -6.70 7.80 -3.15
CA ASP A 35 -7.91 8.08 -3.90
C ASP A 35 -7.60 8.22 -5.40
N LEU A 36 -8.64 8.49 -6.21
CA LEU A 36 -8.47 8.67 -7.67
C LEU A 36 -7.57 9.83 -8.05
N GLY A 37 -7.49 10.83 -7.19
CA GLY A 37 -6.64 12.01 -7.42
C GLY A 37 -5.18 11.79 -7.02
N GLY A 38 -4.82 10.59 -6.57
CA GLY A 38 -3.46 10.29 -6.14
C GLY A 38 -3.12 10.78 -4.75
N ARG A 39 -4.12 11.17 -3.96
CA ARG A 39 -3.90 11.60 -2.58
C ARG A 39 -3.87 10.40 -1.65
N LEU A 40 -2.92 10.38 -0.73
CA LEU A 40 -2.81 9.33 0.27
C LEU A 40 -4.02 9.36 1.22
N MET A 41 -4.61 8.21 1.46
CA MET A 41 -5.77 8.01 2.33
C MET A 41 -5.49 7.05 3.47
N ALA A 42 -4.41 6.28 3.40
CA ALA A 42 -3.99 5.36 4.45
C ALA A 42 -2.53 4.99 4.26
N GLY A 43 -1.90 4.61 5.37
CA GLY A 43 -0.55 4.05 5.38
C GLY A 43 -0.29 3.37 6.71
N ASN A 44 0.44 2.25 6.70
CA ASN A 44 0.84 1.65 7.96
C ASN A 44 2.00 2.44 8.60
N PRO A 45 2.33 2.18 9.86
CA PRO A 45 3.40 2.93 10.54
C PRO A 45 4.73 2.93 9.78
N ALA A 46 5.10 1.81 9.17
CA ALA A 46 6.34 1.71 8.39
C ALA A 46 6.33 2.64 7.17
N PHE A 47 5.20 2.71 6.45
CA PHE A 47 5.05 3.61 5.31
C PHE A 47 5.09 5.08 5.75
N VAL A 48 4.37 5.41 6.81
CA VAL A 48 4.32 6.78 7.36
C VAL A 48 5.74 7.24 7.73
N LYS A 49 6.49 6.39 8.41
CA LYS A 49 7.87 6.68 8.79
C LYS A 49 8.78 6.86 7.56
N ARG A 50 8.62 6.01 6.56
CA ARG A 50 9.39 6.11 5.31
C ARG A 50 9.12 7.44 4.60
N CYS A 51 7.91 7.95 4.68
CA CYS A 51 7.54 9.26 4.12
C CYS A 51 8.07 10.44 4.92
N GLY A 52 8.68 10.19 6.08
CA GLY A 52 9.25 11.24 6.92
C GLY A 52 8.30 11.79 7.98
N PHE A 53 7.21 11.09 8.27
CA PHE A 53 6.20 11.51 9.23
C PHE A 53 6.11 10.55 10.42
N GLN A 54 5.38 10.94 11.46
CA GLN A 54 5.21 10.15 12.68
C GLN A 54 3.82 9.52 12.79
N HIS A 55 2.80 10.19 12.24
CA HIS A 55 1.40 9.77 12.39
C HIS A 55 0.71 9.67 11.03
N GLU A 56 -0.16 8.69 10.88
CA GLU A 56 -0.93 8.49 9.63
C GLU A 56 -1.72 9.75 9.27
N SER A 57 -2.26 10.45 10.24
CA SER A 57 -3.03 11.67 9.99
C SER A 57 -2.24 12.73 9.21
N GLU A 58 -0.94 12.73 9.32
CA GLU A 58 -0.08 13.71 8.64
C GLU A 58 0.04 13.46 7.14
N ILE A 59 -0.17 12.21 6.68
CA ILE A 59 -0.05 11.89 5.26
C ILE A 59 -1.38 11.95 4.52
N ILE A 60 -2.50 12.02 5.23
CA ILE A 60 -3.83 12.03 4.59
C ILE A 60 -3.98 13.27 3.71
N GLY A 61 -4.29 13.05 2.43
CA GLY A 61 -4.48 14.13 1.46
C GLY A 61 -3.22 14.58 0.75
N ILE A 62 -2.05 14.08 1.13
CA ILE A 62 -0.78 14.43 0.49
C ILE A 62 -0.56 13.55 -0.74
N SER A 63 0.00 14.11 -1.80
CA SER A 63 0.36 13.37 -3.00
C SER A 63 1.84 13.00 -3.01
N ASP A 64 2.20 12.03 -3.84
CA ASP A 64 3.59 11.55 -3.96
C ASP A 64 4.58 12.67 -4.30
N SER A 65 4.15 13.66 -5.07
CA SER A 65 5.02 14.78 -5.46
C SER A 65 5.48 15.62 -4.29
N SER A 66 4.78 15.58 -3.16
CA SER A 66 5.16 16.28 -1.94
C SER A 66 6.13 15.47 -1.07
N ILE A 67 6.34 14.19 -1.37
CA ILE A 67 7.14 13.28 -0.55
C ILE A 67 8.39 12.81 -1.31
N PHE A 68 8.22 12.43 -2.57
CA PHE A 68 9.28 11.82 -3.38
C PHE A 68 9.82 12.79 -4.41
N SER A 69 10.97 12.46 -4.98
CA SER A 69 11.54 13.22 -6.08
C SER A 69 10.58 13.26 -7.28
N PRO A 70 10.65 14.28 -8.16
CA PRO A 70 9.79 14.34 -9.33
C PRO A 70 9.85 13.08 -10.21
N ARG A 71 11.03 12.47 -10.34
CA ARG A 71 11.21 11.24 -11.11
C ARG A 71 10.46 10.07 -10.52
N LEU A 72 10.55 9.86 -9.22
CA LEU A 72 9.87 8.78 -8.52
C LEU A 72 8.36 9.01 -8.46
N ALA A 73 7.93 10.22 -8.17
CA ALA A 73 6.52 10.58 -8.14
C ALA A 73 5.86 10.31 -9.50
N GLU A 74 6.53 10.65 -10.60
CA GLU A 74 6.03 10.41 -11.95
C GLU A 74 5.93 8.92 -12.27
N LYS A 75 6.92 8.13 -11.85
CA LYS A 75 6.90 6.67 -12.03
C LYS A 75 5.72 6.06 -11.28
N TYR A 76 5.51 6.45 -10.03
CA TYR A 76 4.40 5.95 -9.22
C TYR A 76 3.06 6.35 -9.83
N ARG A 77 2.94 7.59 -10.32
CA ARG A 77 1.74 8.06 -10.99
C ARG A 77 1.39 7.21 -12.22
N LYS A 78 2.37 6.88 -13.03
CA LYS A 78 2.16 6.05 -14.23
C LYS A 78 1.69 4.65 -13.86
N ASP A 79 2.29 4.04 -12.85
CA ASP A 79 1.89 2.71 -12.39
C ASP A 79 0.48 2.75 -11.79
N ASP A 80 0.17 3.78 -11.02
CA ASP A 80 -1.17 3.99 -10.46
C ASP A 80 -2.22 4.12 -11.56
N GLU A 81 -1.92 4.88 -12.62
CA GLU A 81 -2.82 5.04 -13.76
C GLU A 81 -3.12 3.72 -14.47
N LYS A 82 -2.14 2.83 -14.58
CA LYS A 82 -2.35 1.50 -15.17
C LYS A 82 -3.36 0.70 -14.38
N VAL A 83 -3.29 0.77 -13.06
CA VAL A 83 -4.23 0.08 -12.18
C VAL A 83 -5.63 0.68 -12.30
N ILE A 84 -5.74 1.99 -12.25
CA ILE A 84 -7.03 2.69 -12.29
C ILE A 84 -7.70 2.52 -13.65
N SER A 85 -6.96 2.65 -14.75
CA SER A 85 -7.53 2.55 -16.10
C SER A 85 -7.89 1.11 -16.49
N SER A 86 -7.12 0.13 -16.02
CA SER A 86 -7.38 -1.29 -16.36
C SER A 86 -8.38 -1.95 -15.41
N GLY A 87 -8.48 -1.45 -14.18
CA GLY A 87 -9.26 -2.11 -13.13
C GLY A 87 -8.68 -3.44 -12.68
N LYS A 88 -7.39 -3.69 -12.98
CA LYS A 88 -6.71 -4.95 -12.69
C LYS A 88 -5.53 -4.73 -11.76
N PRO A 89 -5.19 -5.73 -10.95
CA PRO A 89 -3.97 -5.67 -10.14
C PRO A 89 -2.72 -5.54 -11.00
N LEU A 90 -1.73 -4.82 -10.47
CA LEU A 90 -0.38 -4.75 -11.02
C LEU A 90 0.54 -5.34 -9.95
N LEU A 91 0.99 -6.57 -10.18
CA LEU A 91 1.68 -7.36 -9.16
C LEU A 91 3.15 -7.59 -9.54
N GLY A 92 3.99 -7.71 -8.49
CA GLY A 92 5.37 -8.11 -8.66
C GLY A 92 6.24 -7.08 -9.37
N ILE A 93 5.98 -5.79 -9.20
CA ILE A 93 6.84 -4.74 -9.77
C ILE A 93 8.13 -4.74 -8.96
N ILE A 94 9.24 -5.10 -9.60
CA ILE A 94 10.55 -5.08 -8.96
C ILE A 94 11.16 -3.72 -9.19
N GLU A 95 11.50 -3.03 -8.10
CA GLU A 95 12.02 -1.67 -8.13
C GLU A 95 13.25 -1.55 -7.25
N MET A 96 14.24 -0.79 -7.71
CA MET A 96 15.32 -0.34 -6.86
C MET A 96 14.93 1.00 -6.27
N PHE A 97 15.06 1.15 -4.98
CA PHE A 97 14.53 2.27 -4.25
C PHE A 97 15.48 2.60 -3.09
N PRO A 98 15.78 3.87 -2.80
CA PRO A 98 16.60 4.20 -1.65
C PRO A 98 15.90 3.80 -0.35
N ASN A 99 16.64 3.11 0.52
CA ASN A 99 16.13 2.80 1.86
C ASN A 99 16.22 4.03 2.77
N GLY A 100 15.88 3.85 4.07
CA GLY A 100 15.92 4.94 5.04
C GLY A 100 17.30 5.60 5.21
N ASP A 101 18.39 4.89 4.84
CA ASP A 101 19.76 5.40 4.89
C ASP A 101 20.25 5.95 3.55
N GLY A 102 19.35 6.02 2.55
CA GLY A 102 19.68 6.50 1.22
C GLY A 102 20.41 5.49 0.34
N LYS A 103 20.57 4.24 0.79
CA LYS A 103 21.24 3.19 0.02
C LYS A 103 20.25 2.49 -0.90
N PRO A 104 20.66 2.10 -2.12
CA PRO A 104 19.80 1.33 -3.02
C PRO A 104 19.39 0.00 -2.38
N GLU A 105 18.13 -0.35 -2.53
CA GLU A 105 17.58 -1.60 -2.02
C GLU A 105 16.49 -2.08 -2.97
N TRP A 106 16.36 -3.40 -3.14
CA TRP A 106 15.35 -4.00 -3.98
C TRP A 106 14.03 -4.14 -3.24
N TYR A 107 12.94 -3.73 -3.91
CA TYR A 107 11.57 -3.83 -3.41
C TYR A 107 10.69 -4.54 -4.42
N VAL A 108 9.67 -5.20 -3.90
CA VAL A 108 8.58 -5.78 -4.70
C VAL A 108 7.31 -5.01 -4.35
N THR A 109 6.70 -4.41 -5.35
CA THR A 109 5.48 -3.61 -5.20
C THR A 109 4.29 -4.30 -5.83
N ASP A 110 3.20 -4.39 -5.09
CA ASP A 110 1.91 -4.87 -5.58
C ASP A 110 0.89 -3.75 -5.43
N LYS A 111 0.04 -3.57 -6.44
CA LYS A 111 -1.01 -2.56 -6.44
C LYS A 111 -2.33 -3.18 -6.84
N LEU A 112 -3.39 -2.84 -6.12
CA LEU A 112 -4.75 -3.34 -6.37
C LEU A 112 -5.71 -2.17 -6.53
N PRO A 113 -6.65 -2.24 -7.47
CA PRO A 113 -7.71 -1.26 -7.54
C PRO A 113 -8.67 -1.42 -6.38
N LEU A 114 -9.21 -0.31 -5.89
CA LEU A 114 -10.26 -0.28 -4.88
C LEU A 114 -11.57 0.12 -5.54
N PHE A 115 -12.63 -0.59 -5.20
CA PHE A 115 -13.96 -0.37 -5.76
C PHE A 115 -14.91 0.16 -4.69
N ASN A 116 -15.78 1.10 -5.09
CA ASN A 116 -16.81 1.57 -4.19
C ASN A 116 -17.99 0.58 -4.14
N THR A 117 -19.01 0.89 -3.36
CA THR A 117 -20.16 0.01 -3.16
C THR A 117 -20.99 -0.22 -4.41
N THR A 118 -20.84 0.62 -5.45
CA THR A 118 -21.51 0.43 -6.75
C THR A 118 -20.63 -0.28 -7.79
N GLY A 119 -19.43 -0.73 -7.39
CA GLY A 119 -18.52 -1.45 -8.27
C GLY A 119 -17.64 -0.58 -9.15
N LYS A 120 -17.63 0.73 -8.92
CA LYS A 120 -16.73 1.65 -9.65
C LYS A 120 -15.43 1.83 -8.90
N ILE A 121 -14.34 2.01 -9.65
CA ILE A 121 -13.02 2.26 -9.06
C ILE A 121 -13.05 3.60 -8.35
N CYS A 122 -12.61 3.61 -7.09
CA CYS A 122 -12.54 4.82 -6.26
C CYS A 122 -11.13 5.11 -5.75
N GLY A 123 -10.17 4.29 -6.09
CA GLY A 123 -8.79 4.45 -5.68
C GLY A 123 -7.98 3.20 -5.88
N LEU A 124 -6.87 3.11 -5.17
CA LEU A 124 -6.02 1.92 -5.17
C LEU A 124 -5.34 1.76 -3.83
N CYS A 125 -4.87 0.57 -3.56
CA CYS A 125 -3.97 0.31 -2.42
C CYS A 125 -2.83 -0.58 -2.88
N GLY A 126 -1.79 -0.65 -2.06
CA GLY A 126 -0.65 -1.46 -2.41
C GLY A 126 0.26 -1.75 -1.23
N THR A 127 1.19 -2.65 -1.49
CA THR A 127 2.29 -2.94 -0.57
C THR A 127 3.61 -2.79 -1.29
N VAL A 128 4.61 -2.33 -0.55
CA VAL A 128 6.00 -2.27 -0.99
C VAL A 128 6.79 -3.09 0.01
N ARG A 129 7.38 -4.19 -0.46
CA ARG A 129 8.08 -5.14 0.41
C ARG A 129 9.57 -5.13 0.10
N SER A 130 10.39 -4.92 1.11
CA SER A 130 11.84 -5.04 0.97
C SER A 130 12.21 -6.52 0.80
N TYR A 131 12.88 -6.86 -0.30
CA TYR A 131 13.38 -8.20 -0.50
C TYR A 131 14.38 -8.60 0.58
N GLU A 132 15.30 -7.68 0.92
CA GLU A 132 16.33 -7.95 1.92
C GLU A 132 15.73 -8.19 3.31
N ALA A 133 14.77 -7.35 3.72
CA ALA A 133 14.14 -7.49 5.03
C ALA A 133 13.35 -8.81 5.13
N GLN A 134 12.66 -9.20 4.09
CA GLN A 134 11.90 -10.45 4.09
C GLN A 134 12.81 -11.67 4.09
N ARG A 135 13.89 -11.62 3.32
CA ARG A 135 14.89 -12.68 3.32
C ARG A 135 15.52 -12.85 4.69
N ALA A 136 15.88 -11.74 5.34
CA ALA A 136 16.46 -11.77 6.68
C ALA A 136 15.50 -12.37 7.71
N ALA A 137 14.21 -12.03 7.62
CA ALA A 137 13.18 -12.56 8.51
C ALA A 137 12.97 -14.06 8.32
N MET A 138 13.18 -14.58 7.10
CA MET A 138 13.00 -16.01 6.77
C MET A 138 14.23 -16.85 7.05
N GLN A 139 15.41 -16.26 7.15
CA GLN A 139 16.67 -16.98 7.27
C GLN A 139 16.68 -18.03 8.38
N PRO A 140 16.18 -17.75 9.61
CA PRO A 140 16.15 -18.78 10.66
C PRO A 140 15.37 -20.04 10.32
N TYR A 141 14.45 -19.95 9.36
CA TYR A 141 13.58 -21.06 8.97
C TYR A 141 14.12 -21.83 7.76
N LEU A 142 15.17 -21.30 7.11
CA LEU A 142 15.77 -21.91 5.92
C LEU A 142 16.95 -22.82 6.25
N GLU A 143 17.43 -22.80 7.48
CA GLU A 143 18.56 -23.63 7.96
C GLU A 143 18.06 -24.92 8.67
#